data_46db668e066e227a06882e7a40cec890
#
_entry.id   46db668e066e227a06882e7a40cec890
#
_cell.length_a   1.000
_cell.length_b   1.000
_cell.length_c   1.000
_cell.angle_alpha   90.00
_cell.angle_beta   90.00
_cell.angle_gamma   90.00
#
_symmetry.space_group_name_H-M   'P 1'
#
loop_
_entity.id
_entity.type
_entity.pdbx_description
1 polymer ?
#
loop_
_entity_poly.entity_id
_entity_poly.type
_entity_poly.pdbx_seq_one_letter_code
_entity_poly.pdbx_strand_id
1 'polypeptide(L)'
;MKRIVSLLLTLVMLFGALTALTSCGAPKNDGAEINIYLGSQVFDFDPSDYYVSSGAEQLLSLIYEPLFTLNKNGKIKNAAADKYEVDKEERKIVITLRESYWSDNIKVKASDFVYAWCERIINPANTNPAAALFVDIEGVREAMNGEGSIYDVAIKATEMDQITITYCEGADYKRILKNLASVATSPVRQDIAETSNSYWSKYTAVTNGAFKIKSYDKEDGTFELTRNLGYHQNPRTKDYDNKVRPGMLYGEFTFPGSDISVSYEDIENKVTFVMADASLAERAEYKKKAKTADHTSTYTYVFNTEHPLFADANVRLALSAVIDREAIVNAITFGKAADGFIPDVSGGSKDDLISTGANKAKAEQYLAAANQSVVNANKAFTLTIDSDEESKKIAEIVEAAWESLGFTVTVKVAESVENTVADGTIHDSGIQYLIKNATYGDVGFDVIAVDWQTYSLDAMAGLASLTSNLNGMGIEYKNDVAVTDPAYAVARKNVAGWSDKTYDDLVAAALACDDKKERAEKLADAEAYLVAEMPVCPLVFNQSFVFTGSKISKVKFDGLGNLNLTNAKLSGYTKYYKPEETEE
;
A
#
# COMPACT_ATOMS: atom_id res chain seq x y z
N MET A 1 73.47 -12.87 -0.34
CA MET A 1 72.47 -12.75 -1.38
C MET A 1 71.46 -13.91 -1.42
N LYS A 2 71.87 -15.19 -1.51
CA LYS A 2 70.93 -16.33 -1.58
C LYS A 2 69.93 -16.44 -0.39
N ARG A 3 70.36 -16.11 0.85
CA ARG A 3 69.46 -16.15 2.02
C ARG A 3 68.47 -15.01 2.08
N ILE A 4 68.78 -13.83 1.52
CA ILE A 4 67.86 -12.67 1.48
C ILE A 4 66.81 -12.89 0.40
N VAL A 5 67.15 -13.50 -0.73
CA VAL A 5 66.24 -13.86 -1.80
C VAL A 5 65.25 -14.94 -1.33
N SER A 6 65.67 -15.90 -0.55
CA SER A 6 64.83 -16.94 0.03
C SER A 6 63.82 -16.35 1.05
N LEU A 7 64.29 -15.39 1.87
CA LEU A 7 63.38 -14.72 2.82
C LEU A 7 62.35 -13.83 2.14
N LEU A 8 62.72 -13.14 1.07
CA LEU A 8 61.79 -12.35 0.25
C LEU A 8 60.76 -13.22 -0.47
N LEU A 9 61.19 -14.40 -1.02
CA LEU A 9 60.25 -15.34 -1.64
C LEU A 9 59.25 -15.94 -0.64
N THR A 10 59.73 -16.25 0.59
CA THR A 10 58.83 -16.74 1.66
C THR A 10 57.88 -15.67 2.13
N LEU A 11 58.30 -14.40 2.21
CA LEU A 11 57.43 -13.28 2.56
C LEU A 11 56.35 -13.01 1.48
N VAL A 12 56.71 -13.09 0.19
CA VAL A 12 55.78 -12.96 -0.93
C VAL A 12 54.80 -14.12 -0.97
N MET A 13 55.21 -15.36 -0.67
CA MET A 13 54.30 -16.50 -0.57
C MET A 13 53.39 -16.40 0.66
N LEU A 14 53.88 -15.89 1.80
CA LEU A 14 53.03 -15.63 2.96
C LEU A 14 52.00 -14.50 2.69
N PHE A 15 52.40 -13.43 2.00
CA PHE A 15 51.46 -12.38 1.60
C PHE A 15 50.47 -12.89 0.55
N GLY A 16 50.89 -13.70 -0.42
CA GLY A 16 50.01 -14.35 -1.39
C GLY A 16 49.04 -15.35 -0.74
N ALA A 17 49.47 -16.06 0.30
CA ALA A 17 48.63 -16.97 1.06
C ALA A 17 47.64 -16.23 2.00
N LEU A 18 48.02 -15.07 2.56
CA LEU A 18 47.11 -14.23 3.35
C LEU A 18 46.04 -13.57 2.48
N THR A 19 46.37 -13.16 1.25
CA THR A 19 45.35 -12.64 0.32
C THR A 19 44.44 -13.73 -0.22
N ALA A 20 44.92 -14.98 -0.34
CA ALA A 20 44.08 -16.13 -0.70
C ALA A 20 43.17 -16.58 0.46
N LEU A 21 43.56 -16.35 1.73
CA LEU A 21 42.75 -16.70 2.90
C LEU A 21 41.69 -15.63 3.26
N THR A 22 41.81 -14.40 2.76
CA THR A 22 40.79 -13.37 2.92
C THR A 22 39.73 -13.41 1.81
N SER A 23 39.91 -14.25 0.79
CA SER A 23 38.95 -14.49 -0.28
C SER A 23 37.94 -15.62 0.02
N CYS A 24 38.03 -16.24 1.20
CA CYS A 24 37.03 -17.24 1.59
C CYS A 24 35.95 -16.60 2.44
N GLY A 25 34.85 -16.17 1.79
CA GLY A 25 33.61 -16.25 2.50
C GLY A 25 32.67 -15.07 2.65
N ALA A 26 32.85 -13.96 1.94
CA ALA A 26 31.65 -13.17 1.70
C ALA A 26 30.85 -13.88 0.58
N PRO A 27 29.58 -14.23 0.76
CA PRO A 27 28.80 -14.79 -0.33
C PRO A 27 28.81 -13.79 -1.47
N LYS A 28 29.24 -14.22 -2.64
CA LYS A 28 29.18 -13.40 -3.83
C LYS A 28 27.71 -13.10 -4.07
N ASN A 29 27.39 -11.85 -4.29
CA ASN A 29 26.08 -11.45 -4.76
C ASN A 29 25.98 -11.78 -6.26
N ASP A 30 25.99 -13.10 -6.55
CA ASP A 30 26.18 -13.69 -7.87
C ASP A 30 24.85 -13.90 -8.63
N GLY A 31 23.76 -13.31 -8.14
CA GLY A 31 22.47 -13.33 -8.81
C GLY A 31 22.43 -12.40 -10.01
N ALA A 32 21.43 -12.60 -10.86
CA ALA A 32 21.16 -11.70 -11.98
C ALA A 32 20.87 -10.27 -11.48
N GLU A 33 21.28 -9.30 -12.27
CA GLU A 33 21.00 -7.90 -12.07
C GLU A 33 19.85 -7.49 -13.00
N ILE A 34 18.78 -6.92 -12.45
CA ILE A 34 17.55 -6.62 -13.18
C ILE A 34 17.24 -5.14 -13.03
N ASN A 35 17.01 -4.46 -14.14
CA ASN A 35 16.48 -3.12 -14.14
C ASN A 35 14.96 -3.18 -13.99
N ILE A 36 14.41 -2.33 -13.12
CA ILE A 36 12.98 -2.24 -12.87
C ILE A 36 12.51 -0.78 -12.90
N TYR A 37 11.26 -0.62 -13.25
CA TYR A 37 10.59 0.66 -13.24
C TYR A 37 9.29 0.49 -12.46
N LEU A 38 9.08 1.25 -11.38
CA LEU A 38 8.02 1.00 -10.41
C LEU A 38 6.96 2.12 -10.33
N GLY A 39 7.00 3.09 -11.22
CA GLY A 39 5.99 4.14 -11.23
C GLY A 39 6.25 5.27 -10.26
N SER A 40 5.26 5.63 -9.46
CA SER A 40 5.31 6.81 -8.59
C SER A 40 6.45 6.80 -7.58
N GLN A 41 7.04 7.95 -7.32
CA GLN A 41 8.10 8.11 -6.31
C GLN A 41 7.62 7.69 -4.91
N VAL A 42 8.51 7.03 -4.17
CA VAL A 42 8.29 6.68 -2.77
C VAL A 42 8.93 7.74 -1.87
N PHE A 43 8.14 8.37 -1.03
CA PHE A 43 8.60 9.40 -0.11
C PHE A 43 8.95 8.84 1.27
N ASP A 44 8.34 7.72 1.64
CA ASP A 44 8.49 7.06 2.92
C ASP A 44 8.67 5.55 2.76
N PHE A 45 9.56 4.97 3.56
CA PHE A 45 9.85 3.53 3.58
C PHE A 45 9.22 2.82 4.78
N ASP A 46 8.31 3.47 5.51
CA ASP A 46 7.56 2.84 6.59
C ASP A 46 6.43 1.96 6.03
N PRO A 47 6.46 0.64 6.19
CA PRO A 47 5.42 -0.22 5.66
C PRO A 47 4.09 -0.05 6.40
N SER A 48 4.12 0.45 7.64
CA SER A 48 2.93 0.65 8.47
C SER A 48 2.21 1.97 8.20
N ASP A 49 2.84 2.89 7.47
CA ASP A 49 2.32 4.23 7.20
C ASP A 49 2.26 4.55 5.70
N TYR A 50 2.38 3.54 4.82
CA TYR A 50 2.25 3.83 3.42
C TYR A 50 0.79 4.15 3.09
N TYR A 51 0.61 5.30 2.54
CA TYR A 51 -0.62 5.74 1.90
C TYR A 51 -0.48 5.48 0.39
N VAL A 52 -1.14 4.49 -0.06
CA VAL A 52 -1.83 4.44 -1.32
C VAL A 52 -1.14 5.10 -2.54
N SER A 53 0.16 4.90 -2.77
CA SER A 53 0.67 4.96 -4.11
C SER A 53 1.05 3.55 -4.58
N SER A 54 0.66 3.18 -5.78
CA SER A 54 0.99 1.86 -6.33
C SER A 54 2.50 1.61 -6.36
N GLY A 55 3.30 2.64 -6.62
CA GLY A 55 4.76 2.57 -6.58
C GLY A 55 5.32 2.28 -5.20
N ALA A 56 4.78 2.92 -4.16
CA ALA A 56 5.18 2.67 -2.77
C ALA A 56 4.90 1.21 -2.38
N GLU A 57 3.71 0.71 -2.65
CA GLU A 57 3.34 -0.66 -2.32
C GLU A 57 4.24 -1.68 -3.04
N GLN A 58 4.53 -1.48 -4.33
CA GLN A 58 5.41 -2.35 -5.09
C GLN A 58 6.82 -2.37 -4.51
N LEU A 59 7.41 -1.21 -4.17
CA LEU A 59 8.74 -1.17 -3.56
C LEU A 59 8.73 -1.81 -2.17
N LEU A 60 7.78 -1.43 -1.31
CA LEU A 60 7.69 -1.95 0.05
C LEU A 60 7.53 -3.48 0.06
N SER A 61 6.79 -4.05 -0.89
CA SER A 61 6.65 -5.50 -1.05
C SER A 61 7.95 -6.23 -1.45
N LEU A 62 8.94 -5.52 -1.99
CA LEU A 62 10.26 -6.09 -2.30
C LEU A 62 11.20 -6.07 -1.09
N ILE A 63 11.07 -5.06 -0.22
CA ILE A 63 11.98 -4.83 0.90
C ILE A 63 11.43 -5.24 2.27
N TYR A 64 10.11 -5.44 2.38
CA TYR A 64 9.48 -5.95 3.60
C TYR A 64 8.77 -7.28 3.37
N GLU A 65 8.54 -8.01 4.44
CA GLU A 65 7.81 -9.27 4.42
C GLU A 65 6.85 -9.36 5.62
N PRO A 66 5.54 -9.46 5.36
CA PRO A 66 4.53 -9.72 6.38
C PRO A 66 4.57 -11.19 6.86
N LEU A 67 3.71 -11.59 7.79
CA LEU A 67 3.66 -12.97 8.30
C LEU A 67 3.28 -13.98 7.23
N PHE A 68 2.38 -13.61 6.34
CA PHE A 68 1.86 -14.48 5.30
C PHE A 68 1.96 -13.81 3.93
N THR A 69 1.74 -14.57 2.88
CA THR A 69 1.48 -14.08 1.53
C THR A 69 0.33 -14.87 0.94
N LEU A 70 -0.33 -14.33 -0.06
CA LEU A 70 -1.43 -14.99 -0.75
C LEU A 70 -0.97 -15.40 -2.15
N ASN A 71 -1.33 -16.62 -2.58
CA ASN A 71 -1.15 -16.95 -3.97
C ASN A 71 -2.30 -16.33 -4.80
N LYS A 72 -2.18 -16.36 -6.13
CA LYS A 72 -3.18 -15.82 -7.07
C LYS A 72 -4.62 -16.28 -6.86
N ASN A 73 -4.85 -17.33 -6.07
CA ASN A 73 -6.18 -17.86 -5.74
C ASN A 73 -6.59 -17.49 -4.31
N GLY A 74 -5.93 -16.52 -3.67
CA GLY A 74 -6.19 -16.09 -2.29
C GLY A 74 -5.88 -17.14 -1.22
N LYS A 75 -5.06 -18.18 -1.54
CA LYS A 75 -4.66 -19.18 -0.56
C LYS A 75 -3.45 -18.70 0.24
N ILE A 76 -3.57 -18.75 1.55
CA ILE A 76 -2.52 -18.39 2.50
C ILE A 76 -1.27 -19.24 2.31
N LYS A 77 -0.11 -18.60 2.32
CA LYS A 77 1.23 -19.16 2.34
C LYS A 77 2.02 -18.53 3.46
N ASN A 78 2.84 -19.31 4.13
CA ASN A 78 3.77 -18.79 5.12
C ASN A 78 4.84 -17.93 4.44
N ALA A 79 5.11 -16.77 5.03
CA ALA A 79 6.16 -15.83 4.66
C ALA A 79 7.14 -15.68 5.84
N ALA A 80 7.07 -14.65 6.66
CA ALA A 80 7.85 -14.57 7.89
C ALA A 80 7.39 -15.58 8.96
N ALA A 81 6.15 -16.06 8.89
CA ALA A 81 5.69 -17.18 9.71
C ALA A 81 6.28 -18.52 9.21
N ASP A 82 6.72 -19.37 10.13
CA ASP A 82 7.05 -20.78 9.86
C ASP A 82 5.80 -21.65 9.93
N LYS A 83 5.01 -21.49 11.00
CA LYS A 83 3.76 -22.20 11.21
C LYS A 83 2.79 -21.37 12.04
N TYR A 84 1.52 -21.81 12.07
CA TYR A 84 0.53 -21.32 13.00
C TYR A 84 -0.34 -22.47 13.51
N GLU A 85 -0.87 -22.29 14.72
CA GLU A 85 -1.79 -23.22 15.40
C GLU A 85 -3.02 -22.44 15.84
N VAL A 86 -4.20 -23.05 15.76
CA VAL A 86 -5.48 -22.40 16.06
C VAL A 86 -6.24 -23.22 17.10
N ASP A 87 -6.51 -22.61 18.24
CA ASP A 87 -7.49 -23.10 19.18
C ASP A 87 -8.81 -22.35 18.96
N LYS A 88 -9.82 -23.07 18.46
CA LYS A 88 -11.12 -22.47 18.17
C LYS A 88 -12.01 -22.31 19.40
N GLU A 89 -11.79 -23.10 20.44
CA GLU A 89 -12.55 -23.00 21.69
C GLU A 89 -12.10 -21.77 22.47
N GLU A 90 -10.80 -21.54 22.53
CA GLU A 90 -10.17 -20.36 23.13
C GLU A 90 -10.12 -19.14 22.18
N ARG A 91 -10.54 -19.30 20.91
CA ARG A 91 -10.43 -18.27 19.86
C ARG A 91 -9.03 -17.69 19.74
N LYS A 92 -8.03 -18.54 19.80
CA LYS A 92 -6.62 -18.17 19.86
C LYS A 92 -5.86 -18.65 18.63
N ILE A 93 -4.99 -17.80 18.10
CA ILE A 93 -4.03 -18.13 17.07
C ILE A 93 -2.64 -17.96 17.67
N VAL A 94 -1.80 -18.99 17.56
CA VAL A 94 -0.37 -18.91 17.90
C VAL A 94 0.43 -19.03 16.62
N ILE A 95 1.21 -18.00 16.30
CA ILE A 95 2.03 -17.93 15.10
C ILE A 95 3.50 -18.01 15.51
N THR A 96 4.24 -18.96 14.94
CA THR A 96 5.68 -19.10 15.16
C THR A 96 6.43 -18.53 13.97
N LEU A 97 7.38 -17.64 14.21
CA LEU A 97 8.23 -17.05 13.19
C LEU A 97 9.31 -18.02 12.73
N ARG A 98 9.67 -17.95 11.47
CA ARG A 98 10.89 -18.62 10.99
C ARG A 98 12.13 -17.80 11.37
N GLU A 99 13.27 -18.46 11.36
CA GLU A 99 14.53 -17.77 11.53
C GLU A 99 14.79 -16.85 10.32
N SER A 100 14.82 -15.54 10.58
CA SER A 100 15.08 -14.49 9.60
C SER A 100 15.74 -13.30 10.29
N TYR A 101 16.45 -12.49 9.52
CA TYR A 101 17.23 -11.37 10.02
C TYR A 101 16.94 -10.11 9.20
N TRP A 102 16.88 -9.00 9.90
CA TRP A 102 16.86 -7.67 9.31
C TRP A 102 18.09 -7.42 8.43
N SER A 103 18.02 -6.42 7.59
CA SER A 103 19.10 -6.05 6.67
C SER A 103 20.41 -5.62 7.36
N ASP A 104 20.35 -5.32 8.66
CA ASP A 104 21.49 -5.03 9.55
C ASP A 104 21.98 -6.26 10.34
N ASN A 105 21.47 -7.45 10.05
CA ASN A 105 21.78 -8.72 10.71
C ASN A 105 21.29 -8.86 12.16
N ILE A 106 20.32 -8.07 12.59
CA ILE A 106 19.59 -8.29 13.84
C ILE A 106 18.45 -9.29 13.57
N LYS A 107 18.18 -10.20 14.50
CA LYS A 107 17.10 -11.19 14.35
C LYS A 107 15.74 -10.53 14.34
N VAL A 108 14.88 -10.93 13.40
CA VAL A 108 13.45 -10.55 13.39
C VAL A 108 12.73 -11.22 14.55
N LYS A 109 11.96 -10.47 15.32
CA LYS A 109 11.27 -10.92 16.54
C LYS A 109 9.77 -10.71 16.45
N ALA A 110 9.04 -11.46 17.26
CA ALA A 110 7.60 -11.29 17.43
C ALA A 110 7.22 -9.88 17.91
N SER A 111 8.06 -9.29 18.78
CA SER A 111 7.85 -7.91 19.26
C SER A 111 7.89 -6.86 18.14
N ASP A 112 8.61 -7.11 17.05
CA ASP A 112 8.70 -6.16 15.94
C ASP A 112 7.36 -6.07 15.18
N PHE A 113 6.64 -7.19 15.06
CA PHE A 113 5.28 -7.23 14.51
C PHE A 113 4.27 -6.60 15.46
N VAL A 114 4.33 -6.97 16.74
CA VAL A 114 3.39 -6.44 17.74
C VAL A 114 3.52 -4.93 17.87
N TYR A 115 4.75 -4.39 17.85
CA TYR A 115 5.00 -2.95 17.86
C TYR A 115 4.40 -2.27 16.62
N ALA A 116 4.66 -2.82 15.43
CA ALA A 116 4.10 -2.28 14.19
C ALA A 116 2.57 -2.23 14.24
N TRP A 117 1.92 -3.29 14.69
CA TRP A 117 0.47 -3.36 14.69
C TRP A 117 -0.17 -2.53 15.78
N CYS A 118 0.31 -2.67 17.04
CA CYS A 118 -0.32 -1.99 18.16
C CYS A 118 0.04 -0.51 18.22
N GLU A 119 1.33 -0.16 18.09
CA GLU A 119 1.76 1.23 18.33
C GLU A 119 1.68 2.10 17.07
N ARG A 120 1.78 1.51 15.88
CA ARG A 120 1.80 2.32 14.67
C ARG A 120 0.51 2.26 13.85
N ILE A 121 -0.18 1.11 13.84
CA ILE A 121 -1.40 0.94 13.03
C ILE A 121 -2.66 1.13 13.88
N ILE A 122 -2.82 0.36 14.95
CA ILE A 122 -4.06 0.34 15.74
C ILE A 122 -4.14 1.52 16.70
N ASN A 123 -3.00 2.04 17.18
CA ASN A 123 -2.98 3.14 18.15
C ASN A 123 -3.76 4.34 17.62
N PRO A 124 -4.86 4.73 18.28
CA PRO A 124 -5.74 5.80 17.82
C PRO A 124 -5.11 7.20 17.87
N ALA A 125 -3.91 7.35 18.42
CA ALA A 125 -3.14 8.58 18.27
C ALA A 125 -2.66 8.80 16.82
N ASN A 126 -2.60 7.74 16.02
CA ASN A 126 -2.19 7.79 14.62
C ASN A 126 -3.42 7.82 13.69
N THR A 127 -3.20 8.31 12.49
CA THR A 127 -4.16 8.19 11.38
C THR A 127 -3.66 7.06 10.48
N ASN A 128 -4.35 5.91 10.49
CA ASN A 128 -3.96 4.75 9.68
C ASN A 128 -5.17 3.90 9.27
N PRO A 129 -5.62 4.00 8.01
CA PRO A 129 -6.74 3.21 7.51
C PRO A 129 -6.53 1.69 7.58
N ALA A 130 -5.28 1.22 7.58
CA ALA A 130 -4.96 -0.20 7.72
C ALA A 130 -5.35 -0.78 9.09
N ALA A 131 -5.70 0.05 10.08
CA ALA A 131 -6.24 -0.40 11.36
C ALA A 131 -7.50 -1.27 11.18
N ALA A 132 -8.27 -1.03 10.11
CA ALA A 132 -9.43 -1.84 9.75
C ALA A 132 -9.11 -3.33 9.48
N LEU A 133 -7.85 -3.67 9.18
CA LEU A 133 -7.41 -5.06 9.02
C LEU A 133 -7.49 -5.88 10.32
N PHE A 134 -7.52 -5.22 11.47
CA PHE A 134 -7.42 -5.84 12.78
C PHE A 134 -8.75 -5.88 13.56
N VAL A 135 -9.86 -5.37 13.00
CA VAL A 135 -11.16 -5.24 13.69
C VAL A 135 -11.78 -6.55 14.16
N ASP A 136 -11.29 -7.70 13.70
CA ASP A 136 -11.70 -9.03 14.17
C ASP A 136 -10.92 -9.52 15.41
N ILE A 137 -9.99 -8.72 15.93
CA ILE A 137 -9.16 -9.06 17.10
C ILE A 137 -9.75 -8.37 18.33
N GLU A 138 -9.79 -9.07 19.46
CA GLU A 138 -10.33 -8.55 20.72
C GLU A 138 -9.58 -7.29 21.18
N GLY A 139 -10.35 -6.29 21.61
CA GLY A 139 -9.84 -5.01 22.10
C GLY A 139 -9.51 -3.97 21.02
N VAL A 140 -9.46 -4.37 19.73
CA VAL A 140 -9.09 -3.44 18.65
C VAL A 140 -10.16 -2.39 18.40
N ARG A 141 -11.43 -2.79 18.34
CA ARG A 141 -12.55 -1.84 18.07
C ARG A 141 -12.67 -0.82 19.19
N GLU A 142 -12.56 -1.29 20.43
CA GLU A 142 -12.59 -0.47 21.63
C GLU A 142 -11.42 0.53 21.64
N ALA A 143 -10.22 0.09 21.26
CA ALA A 143 -9.06 0.96 21.16
C ALA A 143 -9.25 2.01 20.05
N MET A 144 -9.71 1.61 18.87
CA MET A 144 -9.95 2.55 17.74
C MET A 144 -11.00 3.61 18.07
N ASN A 145 -12.01 3.26 18.88
CA ASN A 145 -13.07 4.19 19.31
C ASN A 145 -12.67 5.06 20.51
N GLY A 146 -11.51 4.81 21.13
CA GLY A 146 -11.14 5.46 22.39
C GLY A 146 -11.92 4.98 23.61
N GLU A 147 -12.64 3.87 23.51
CA GLU A 147 -13.38 3.23 24.60
C GLU A 147 -12.50 2.26 25.41
N GLY A 148 -11.39 1.82 24.83
CA GLY A 148 -10.42 0.90 25.41
C GLY A 148 -8.99 1.37 25.22
N SER A 149 -8.07 0.69 25.91
CA SER A 149 -6.64 0.97 25.80
C SER A 149 -6.00 0.10 24.72
N ILE A 150 -5.00 0.63 24.03
CA ILE A 150 -4.15 -0.13 23.12
C ILE A 150 -3.46 -1.32 23.83
N TYR A 151 -3.24 -1.22 25.13
CA TYR A 151 -2.65 -2.29 25.96
C TYR A 151 -3.61 -3.46 26.22
N ASP A 152 -4.92 -3.26 26.03
CA ASP A 152 -5.94 -4.29 26.16
C ASP A 152 -6.15 -5.10 24.88
N VAL A 153 -5.57 -4.63 23.76
CA VAL A 153 -5.61 -5.36 22.49
C VAL A 153 -4.97 -6.74 22.64
N ALA A 154 -5.71 -7.77 22.22
CA ALA A 154 -5.32 -9.16 22.41
C ALA A 154 -4.30 -9.67 21.38
N ILE A 155 -3.22 -8.90 21.18
CA ILE A 155 -2.06 -9.23 20.36
C ILE A 155 -0.83 -9.19 21.27
N LYS A 156 -0.13 -10.31 21.43
CA LYS A 156 1.01 -10.40 22.35
C LYS A 156 2.19 -11.14 21.72
N ALA A 157 3.40 -10.64 21.94
CA ALA A 157 4.63 -11.39 21.73
C ALA A 157 4.85 -12.28 22.98
N THR A 158 4.47 -13.55 22.89
CA THR A 158 4.54 -14.48 24.03
C THR A 158 5.92 -15.09 24.21
N GLU A 159 6.65 -15.21 23.10
CA GLU A 159 8.05 -15.63 23.07
C GLU A 159 8.80 -14.74 22.05
N MET A 160 10.12 -14.89 21.95
CA MET A 160 10.91 -14.11 20.99
C MET A 160 10.45 -14.32 19.54
N ASP A 161 9.94 -15.49 19.23
CA ASP A 161 9.50 -15.93 17.90
C ASP A 161 8.03 -16.34 17.86
N GLN A 162 7.24 -16.02 18.89
CA GLN A 162 5.82 -16.37 18.93
C GLN A 162 4.92 -15.15 19.16
N ILE A 163 3.90 -15.04 18.31
CA ILE A 163 2.80 -14.07 18.42
C ILE A 163 1.55 -14.84 18.76
N THR A 164 0.84 -14.40 19.81
CA THR A 164 -0.47 -14.91 20.17
C THR A 164 -1.53 -13.84 19.91
N ILE A 165 -2.60 -14.22 19.22
CA ILE A 165 -3.75 -13.37 18.89
C ILE A 165 -5.00 -14.03 19.44
N THR A 166 -5.85 -13.30 20.20
CA THR A 166 -7.21 -13.72 20.53
C THR A 166 -8.20 -12.95 19.65
N TYR A 167 -9.09 -13.66 18.98
CA TYR A 167 -10.03 -13.04 18.04
C TYR A 167 -11.46 -13.01 18.59
N CYS A 168 -12.25 -12.05 18.10
CA CYS A 168 -13.63 -11.83 18.50
C CYS A 168 -14.50 -13.06 18.27
N GLU A 169 -15.55 -13.22 19.08
CA GLU A 169 -16.60 -14.22 18.82
C GLU A 169 -17.23 -13.97 17.43
N GLY A 170 -17.48 -15.06 16.69
CA GLY A 170 -17.98 -14.99 15.33
C GLY A 170 -16.94 -14.68 14.24
N ALA A 171 -15.73 -14.24 14.59
CA ALA A 171 -14.70 -13.95 13.60
C ALA A 171 -14.07 -15.21 12.97
N ASP A 172 -13.79 -15.18 11.68
CA ASP A 172 -13.05 -16.26 11.00
C ASP A 172 -11.54 -15.99 11.06
N TYR A 173 -10.82 -16.85 11.82
CA TYR A 173 -9.37 -16.76 11.90
C TYR A 173 -8.65 -16.75 10.55
N LYS A 174 -9.23 -17.36 9.50
CA LYS A 174 -8.63 -17.36 8.16
C LYS A 174 -8.65 -15.96 7.53
N ARG A 175 -9.65 -15.15 7.87
CA ARG A 175 -9.70 -13.74 7.43
C ARG A 175 -8.58 -12.96 8.09
N ILE A 176 -8.38 -13.12 9.39
CA ILE A 176 -7.25 -12.51 10.10
C ILE A 176 -5.92 -12.89 9.46
N LEU A 177 -5.67 -14.19 9.22
CA LEU A 177 -4.43 -14.64 8.56
C LEU A 177 -4.26 -14.07 7.14
N LYS A 178 -5.35 -13.83 6.40
CA LYS A 178 -5.29 -13.19 5.09
C LYS A 178 -4.97 -11.69 5.19
N ASN A 179 -5.54 -11.01 6.17
CA ASN A 179 -5.23 -9.61 6.44
C ASN A 179 -3.75 -9.43 6.81
N LEU A 180 -3.17 -10.37 7.58
CA LEU A 180 -1.76 -10.40 7.92
C LEU A 180 -0.82 -10.79 6.75
N ALA A 181 -1.33 -10.84 5.53
CA ALA A 181 -0.56 -10.96 4.30
C ALA A 181 -0.38 -9.61 3.57
N SER A 182 -1.03 -8.55 4.03
CA SER A 182 -0.81 -7.20 3.51
C SER A 182 0.58 -6.70 3.90
N VAL A 183 1.27 -6.02 2.98
CA VAL A 183 2.57 -5.40 3.27
C VAL A 183 2.46 -4.35 4.38
N ALA A 184 1.29 -3.69 4.54
CA ALA A 184 1.00 -2.78 5.65
C ALA A 184 1.18 -3.43 7.03
N THR A 185 1.03 -4.74 7.13
CA THR A 185 1.20 -5.50 8.39
C THR A 185 2.61 -6.04 8.60
N SER A 186 3.57 -5.60 7.80
CA SER A 186 4.98 -5.96 7.97
C SER A 186 5.54 -5.44 9.30
N PRO A 187 6.60 -6.06 9.83
CA PRO A 187 7.15 -5.67 11.11
C PRO A 187 7.91 -4.35 11.02
N VAL A 188 8.00 -3.64 12.13
CA VAL A 188 8.79 -2.43 12.32
C VAL A 188 9.58 -2.56 13.61
N ARG A 189 10.84 -2.16 13.61
CA ARG A 189 11.68 -2.17 14.80
C ARG A 189 11.53 -0.91 15.61
N GLN A 190 11.09 -1.07 16.85
CA GLN A 190 10.90 0.04 17.79
C GLN A 190 12.19 0.84 18.00
N ASP A 191 13.33 0.16 18.22
CA ASP A 191 14.63 0.80 18.47
C ASP A 191 15.13 1.67 17.30
N ILE A 192 14.59 1.45 16.11
CA ILE A 192 14.87 2.24 14.92
C ILE A 192 13.81 3.32 14.72
N ALA A 193 12.54 2.95 14.79
CA ALA A 193 11.43 3.87 14.52
C ALA A 193 11.38 5.07 15.49
N GLU A 194 11.83 4.89 16.72
CA GLU A 194 11.83 5.93 17.75
C GLU A 194 13.10 6.80 17.77
N THR A 195 14.10 6.52 16.93
CA THR A 195 15.36 7.27 16.96
C THR A 195 15.29 8.60 16.22
N SER A 196 14.41 8.72 15.24
CA SER A 196 14.37 9.87 14.33
C SER A 196 13.05 9.94 13.57
N ASN A 197 12.40 11.08 13.56
CA ASN A 197 11.18 11.29 12.78
C ASN A 197 11.42 11.26 11.26
N SER A 198 12.65 11.50 10.81
CA SER A 198 13.03 11.44 9.39
C SER A 198 13.68 10.13 8.96
N TYR A 199 13.71 9.13 9.85
CA TYR A 199 14.37 7.84 9.55
C TYR A 199 13.84 7.19 8.28
N TRP A 200 12.53 7.18 8.12
CA TRP A 200 11.83 6.49 7.04
C TRP A 200 12.00 7.14 5.66
N SER A 201 12.38 8.42 5.62
CA SER A 201 12.74 9.12 4.37
C SER A 201 14.17 8.83 3.91
N LYS A 202 14.91 7.95 4.60
CA LYS A 202 16.32 7.66 4.30
C LYS A 202 16.46 6.30 3.65
N TYR A 203 17.31 6.20 2.65
CA TYR A 203 17.69 4.93 2.02
C TYR A 203 18.34 3.91 2.99
N THR A 204 18.70 4.35 4.19
CA THR A 204 19.29 3.50 5.25
C THR A 204 18.23 2.73 6.04
N ALA A 205 16.96 2.79 5.67
CA ALA A 205 15.90 2.05 6.33
C ALA A 205 16.23 0.55 6.47
N VAL A 206 16.06 0.02 7.66
CA VAL A 206 16.30 -1.39 7.97
C VAL A 206 15.07 -2.20 7.61
N THR A 207 15.23 -3.21 6.79
CA THR A 207 14.14 -3.98 6.19
C THR A 207 14.29 -5.48 6.43
N ASN A 208 13.17 -6.23 6.44
CA ASN A 208 13.15 -7.68 6.70
C ASN A 208 12.87 -8.53 5.45
N GLY A 209 12.65 -7.89 4.29
CA GLY A 209 12.27 -8.57 3.06
C GLY A 209 13.42 -9.22 2.30
N ALA A 210 13.10 -9.72 1.09
CA ALA A 210 14.04 -10.43 0.22
C ALA A 210 15.17 -9.54 -0.30
N PHE A 211 14.91 -8.25 -0.42
CA PHE A 211 15.88 -7.24 -0.83
C PHE A 211 16.01 -6.18 0.26
N LYS A 212 17.12 -5.46 0.21
CA LYS A 212 17.41 -4.30 1.05
C LYS A 212 17.89 -3.14 0.20
N ILE A 213 17.64 -1.93 0.67
CA ILE A 213 18.09 -0.72 0.00
C ILE A 213 19.60 -0.64 0.09
N LYS A 214 20.27 -0.45 -1.05
CA LYS A 214 21.70 -0.19 -1.16
C LYS A 214 21.97 1.31 -1.34
N SER A 215 21.21 1.94 -2.21
CA SER A 215 21.21 3.39 -2.44
C SER A 215 19.85 3.85 -2.89
N TYR A 216 19.54 5.10 -2.65
CA TYR A 216 18.33 5.77 -3.11
C TYR A 216 18.67 7.24 -3.36
N ASP A 217 18.45 7.69 -4.57
CA ASP A 217 18.54 9.09 -4.95
C ASP A 217 17.13 9.62 -5.21
N LYS A 218 16.67 10.48 -4.32
CA LYS A 218 15.32 11.06 -4.41
C LYS A 218 15.21 12.19 -5.43
N GLU A 219 16.32 12.83 -5.80
CA GLU A 219 16.34 13.89 -6.81
C GLU A 219 16.18 13.28 -8.21
N ASP A 220 16.87 12.17 -8.47
CA ASP A 220 16.80 11.44 -9.74
C ASP A 220 15.73 10.33 -9.74
N GLY A 221 15.10 10.00 -8.58
CA GLY A 221 14.16 8.89 -8.43
C GLY A 221 14.77 7.51 -8.67
N THR A 222 16.07 7.39 -8.51
CA THR A 222 16.77 6.14 -8.75
C THR A 222 17.05 5.39 -7.45
N PHE A 223 17.04 4.07 -7.52
CA PHE A 223 17.37 3.24 -6.37
C PHE A 223 18.13 1.97 -6.79
N GLU A 224 18.93 1.48 -5.87
CA GLU A 224 19.54 0.16 -5.98
C GLU A 224 19.11 -0.70 -4.79
N LEU A 225 18.57 -1.87 -5.08
CA LEU A 225 18.30 -2.90 -4.08
C LEU A 225 19.28 -4.05 -4.26
N THR A 226 19.78 -4.57 -3.16
CA THR A 226 20.59 -5.78 -3.16
C THR A 226 19.89 -6.87 -2.35
N ARG A 227 20.22 -8.13 -2.62
CA ARG A 227 19.69 -9.28 -1.89
C ARG A 227 19.97 -9.13 -0.39
N ASN A 228 18.95 -9.31 0.45
CA ASN A 228 19.11 -9.42 1.89
C ASN A 228 19.58 -10.85 2.24
N LEU A 229 20.84 -11.00 2.67
CA LEU A 229 21.41 -12.30 3.00
C LEU A 229 20.86 -12.88 4.32
N GLY A 230 20.23 -12.06 5.15
CA GLY A 230 19.55 -12.49 6.37
C GLY A 230 18.13 -13.00 6.14
N TYR A 231 17.58 -12.79 4.95
CA TYR A 231 16.21 -13.19 4.62
C TYR A 231 16.02 -14.70 4.68
N HIS A 232 15.15 -15.18 5.56
CA HIS A 232 14.83 -16.58 5.85
C HIS A 232 16.05 -17.43 6.23
N GLN A 233 17.08 -16.84 6.82
CA GLN A 233 18.24 -17.59 7.29
C GLN A 233 19.12 -16.80 8.26
N ASN A 234 20.01 -17.51 8.92
CA ASN A 234 20.97 -16.93 9.84
C ASN A 234 22.26 -16.57 9.08
N PRO A 235 22.61 -15.29 8.93
CA PRO A 235 23.83 -14.89 8.22
C PRO A 235 25.13 -15.33 8.93
N ARG A 236 25.06 -15.76 10.20
CA ARG A 236 26.22 -16.21 10.98
C ARG A 236 26.63 -17.66 10.69
N THR A 237 25.69 -18.49 10.24
CA THR A 237 25.94 -19.92 9.98
C THR A 237 26.64 -20.18 8.66
N LYS A 238 26.78 -19.16 7.81
CA LYS A 238 27.31 -19.26 6.45
C LYS A 238 26.55 -20.23 5.53
N ASP A 239 25.37 -20.66 5.93
CA ASP A 239 24.48 -21.47 5.10
C ASP A 239 23.56 -20.52 4.34
N TYR A 240 24.01 -20.13 3.15
CA TYR A 240 23.36 -19.12 2.32
C TYR A 240 22.47 -19.75 1.25
N ASP A 241 21.67 -20.74 1.57
CA ASP A 241 20.64 -21.26 0.66
C ASP A 241 19.43 -20.30 0.58
N ASN A 242 19.72 -19.03 0.48
CA ASN A 242 18.73 -18.00 0.22
C ASN A 242 18.19 -18.18 -1.21
N LYS A 243 16.89 -18.44 -1.31
CA LYS A 243 16.23 -18.75 -2.58
C LYS A 243 15.96 -17.53 -3.46
N VAL A 244 16.37 -16.34 -3.03
CA VAL A 244 16.27 -15.11 -3.82
C VAL A 244 17.27 -15.17 -4.96
N ARG A 245 16.75 -15.14 -6.20
CA ARG A 245 17.59 -15.34 -7.39
C ARG A 245 18.25 -14.07 -7.91
N PRO A 246 17.55 -12.90 -8.05
CA PRO A 246 18.23 -11.67 -8.42
C PRO A 246 19.22 -11.25 -7.34
N GLY A 247 20.42 -10.85 -7.76
CA GLY A 247 21.45 -10.31 -6.87
C GLY A 247 21.22 -8.85 -6.55
N MET A 248 20.82 -8.08 -7.56
CA MET A 248 20.55 -6.64 -7.48
C MET A 248 19.36 -6.26 -8.35
N LEU A 249 18.63 -5.23 -7.92
CA LEU A 249 17.61 -4.56 -8.68
C LEU A 249 18.02 -3.08 -8.79
N TYR A 250 18.09 -2.58 -10.00
CA TYR A 250 18.29 -1.16 -10.29
C TYR A 250 16.96 -0.58 -10.72
N GLY A 251 16.51 0.46 -10.06
CA GLY A 251 15.18 0.97 -10.29
C GLY A 251 15.12 2.47 -10.46
N GLU A 252 14.06 2.87 -11.15
CA GLU A 252 13.67 4.25 -11.34
C GLU A 252 12.19 4.42 -10.99
N PHE A 253 11.85 5.61 -10.51
CA PHE A 253 10.47 6.07 -10.30
C PHE A 253 10.16 7.22 -11.25
N THR A 254 8.87 7.40 -11.58
CA THR A 254 8.40 8.60 -12.27
C THR A 254 8.32 9.76 -11.29
N PHE A 255 8.85 10.90 -11.68
CA PHE A 255 8.63 12.16 -10.98
C PHE A 255 7.44 12.93 -11.53
N PRO A 256 6.82 13.80 -10.74
CA PRO A 256 5.94 14.82 -11.25
C PRO A 256 6.67 15.66 -12.32
N GLY A 257 6.16 15.63 -13.56
CA GLY A 257 6.72 16.38 -14.68
C GLY A 257 7.92 15.72 -15.40
N SER A 258 8.33 14.51 -15.01
CA SER A 258 9.30 13.73 -15.77
C SER A 258 8.61 13.00 -16.93
N ASP A 259 9.11 13.21 -18.14
CA ASP A 259 8.65 12.52 -19.34
C ASP A 259 9.51 11.27 -19.57
N ILE A 260 9.41 10.28 -18.67
CA ILE A 260 10.11 9.01 -18.85
C ILE A 260 9.28 8.14 -19.81
N SER A 261 9.55 8.27 -21.09
CA SER A 261 9.01 7.36 -22.10
C SER A 261 10.03 6.27 -22.40
N VAL A 262 9.86 5.09 -21.82
CA VAL A 262 10.61 3.89 -22.26
C VAL A 262 9.84 3.26 -23.44
N SER A 263 10.46 3.17 -24.61
CA SER A 263 9.81 2.58 -25.77
C SER A 263 9.68 1.06 -25.62
N TYR A 264 8.69 0.45 -26.31
CA TYR A 264 8.60 -1.00 -26.37
C TYR A 264 9.88 -1.65 -26.92
N GLU A 265 10.52 -1.00 -27.88
CA GLU A 265 11.81 -1.44 -28.44
C GLU A 265 12.89 -1.45 -27.36
N ASP A 266 12.90 -0.47 -26.46
CA ASP A 266 13.81 -0.46 -25.31
C ASP A 266 13.54 -1.63 -24.36
N ILE A 267 12.28 -1.96 -24.06
CA ILE A 267 11.94 -3.10 -23.19
C ILE A 267 12.36 -4.42 -23.83
N GLU A 268 12.13 -4.62 -25.12
CA GLU A 268 12.54 -5.84 -25.84
C GLU A 268 14.05 -5.94 -26.01
N ASN A 269 14.75 -4.82 -26.18
CA ASN A 269 16.19 -4.77 -26.37
C ASN A 269 16.96 -4.67 -25.05
N LYS A 270 16.43 -3.99 -24.04
CA LYS A 270 16.96 -3.98 -22.67
C LYS A 270 16.57 -5.28 -21.98
N VAL A 271 17.38 -6.30 -22.19
CA VAL A 271 17.18 -7.70 -21.77
C VAL A 271 16.88 -7.87 -20.28
N THR A 272 17.08 -6.85 -19.47
CA THR A 272 16.99 -6.87 -18.02
C THR A 272 15.83 -6.06 -17.48
N PHE A 273 14.90 -5.62 -18.31
CA PHE A 273 13.90 -4.64 -17.91
C PHE A 273 12.59 -5.29 -17.47
N VAL A 274 12.10 -4.92 -16.30
CA VAL A 274 10.76 -5.19 -15.77
C VAL A 274 10.09 -3.86 -15.56
N MET A 275 8.86 -3.71 -16.02
CA MET A 275 8.08 -2.51 -15.81
C MET A 275 6.78 -2.82 -15.13
N ALA A 276 6.43 -2.00 -14.17
CA ALA A 276 5.20 -2.11 -13.39
C ALA A 276 4.41 -0.79 -13.33
N ASP A 277 4.76 0.18 -14.19
CA ASP A 277 4.11 1.48 -14.23
C ASP A 277 3.24 1.72 -15.47
N ALA A 278 2.20 2.52 -15.25
CA ALA A 278 1.19 2.90 -16.22
C ALA A 278 1.66 3.90 -17.28
N SER A 279 2.65 4.73 -16.99
CA SER A 279 3.04 5.84 -17.89
C SER A 279 3.47 5.41 -19.29
N LEU A 280 3.87 4.15 -19.46
CA LEU A 280 4.22 3.58 -20.76
C LEU A 280 3.07 3.01 -21.55
N ALA A 281 1.98 2.85 -20.95
CA ALA A 281 0.98 1.96 -21.46
C ALA A 281 -0.05 2.66 -22.33
N GLU A 282 0.14 3.90 -22.71
CA GLU A 282 -0.65 4.58 -23.73
C GLU A 282 -0.68 3.85 -25.09
N ARG A 283 0.11 2.79 -25.24
CA ARG A 283 0.20 2.05 -26.48
C ARG A 283 -0.60 0.75 -26.41
N ALA A 284 -1.68 0.68 -27.20
CA ALA A 284 -2.58 -0.48 -27.25
C ALA A 284 -1.87 -1.83 -27.50
N GLU A 285 -0.68 -1.81 -28.10
CA GLU A 285 0.17 -2.98 -28.29
C GLU A 285 0.75 -3.55 -26.99
N TYR A 286 0.97 -2.72 -25.96
CA TYR A 286 1.49 -3.17 -24.66
C TYR A 286 0.41 -3.85 -23.83
N LYS A 287 -0.83 -3.36 -23.89
CA LYS A 287 -1.98 -4.00 -23.22
C LYS A 287 -2.08 -5.50 -23.54
N LYS A 288 -1.70 -5.90 -24.75
CA LYS A 288 -1.79 -7.31 -25.19
C LYS A 288 -0.67 -8.20 -24.65
N LYS A 289 0.44 -7.60 -24.20
CA LYS A 289 1.64 -8.34 -23.78
C LYS A 289 1.90 -8.25 -22.28
N ALA A 290 1.24 -7.32 -21.57
CA ALA A 290 1.36 -7.19 -20.14
C ALA A 290 0.80 -8.44 -19.43
N LYS A 291 1.42 -8.79 -18.32
CA LYS A 291 0.78 -9.65 -17.31
C LYS A 291 0.07 -8.73 -16.34
N THR A 292 -1.17 -9.01 -16.06
CA THR A 292 -2.00 -8.23 -15.15
C THR A 292 -2.45 -9.06 -13.95
N ALA A 293 -2.76 -8.39 -12.87
CA ALA A 293 -3.48 -8.91 -11.71
C ALA A 293 -4.47 -7.85 -11.22
N ASP A 294 -5.62 -8.27 -10.74
CA ASP A 294 -6.54 -7.35 -10.07
C ASP A 294 -5.90 -6.88 -8.76
N HIS A 295 -6.03 -5.60 -8.48
CA HIS A 295 -5.51 -4.96 -7.28
C HIS A 295 -6.64 -4.73 -6.26
N THR A 296 -6.29 -4.61 -4.99
CA THR A 296 -7.26 -4.41 -3.90
C THR A 296 -7.66 -2.94 -3.72
N SER A 297 -7.44 -2.10 -4.71
CA SER A 297 -7.75 -0.67 -4.64
C SER A 297 -8.73 -0.20 -5.70
N THR A 298 -9.40 0.90 -5.36
CA THR A 298 -10.32 1.62 -6.24
C THR A 298 -9.87 3.07 -6.35
N TYR A 299 -9.57 3.53 -7.56
CA TYR A 299 -9.39 4.96 -7.79
C TYR A 299 -10.75 5.65 -7.66
N THR A 300 -10.87 6.51 -6.67
CA THR A 300 -12.14 7.14 -6.30
C THR A 300 -11.99 8.62 -6.02
N TYR A 301 -13.03 9.39 -6.24
CA TYR A 301 -13.12 10.75 -5.75
C TYR A 301 -13.89 10.78 -4.43
N VAL A 302 -13.33 11.45 -3.43
CA VAL A 302 -13.92 11.63 -2.11
C VAL A 302 -14.50 13.02 -2.03
N PHE A 303 -15.80 13.12 -1.76
CA PHE A 303 -16.46 14.39 -1.54
C PHE A 303 -16.29 14.85 -0.09
N ASN A 304 -15.93 16.10 0.14
CA ASN A 304 -16.05 16.71 1.45
C ASN A 304 -17.52 16.92 1.78
N THR A 305 -18.14 16.00 2.52
CA THR A 305 -19.56 16.07 2.85
C THR A 305 -19.91 17.19 3.84
N GLU A 306 -18.93 17.85 4.43
CA GLU A 306 -19.13 19.06 5.25
C GLU A 306 -19.22 20.33 4.40
N HIS A 307 -18.79 20.28 3.14
CA HIS A 307 -19.01 21.36 2.19
C HIS A 307 -20.51 21.46 1.85
N PRO A 308 -21.13 22.66 1.89
CA PRO A 308 -22.58 22.81 1.71
C PRO A 308 -23.14 22.16 0.44
N LEU A 309 -22.40 22.17 -0.68
CA LEU A 309 -22.82 21.54 -1.92
C LEU A 309 -22.89 20.02 -1.79
N PHE A 310 -21.87 19.41 -1.18
CA PHE A 310 -21.71 17.95 -1.07
C PHE A 310 -22.36 17.36 0.17
N ALA A 311 -22.98 18.15 1.04
CA ALA A 311 -23.84 17.67 2.11
C ALA A 311 -25.11 16.98 1.57
N ASP A 312 -25.57 17.38 0.37
CA ASP A 312 -26.75 16.79 -0.28
C ASP A 312 -26.32 15.55 -1.13
N ALA A 313 -26.79 14.36 -0.74
CA ALA A 313 -26.53 13.12 -1.48
C ALA A 313 -26.99 13.19 -2.94
N ASN A 314 -28.07 13.92 -3.25
CA ASN A 314 -28.52 14.07 -4.63
C ASN A 314 -27.49 14.78 -5.52
N VAL A 315 -26.71 15.72 -4.97
CA VAL A 315 -25.62 16.36 -5.71
C VAL A 315 -24.50 15.34 -5.98
N ARG A 316 -24.08 14.58 -4.98
CA ARG A 316 -23.04 13.55 -5.13
C ARG A 316 -23.46 12.48 -6.14
N LEU A 317 -24.70 12.01 -6.05
CA LEU A 317 -25.29 11.05 -7.01
C LEU A 317 -25.36 11.62 -8.43
N ALA A 318 -25.69 12.90 -8.59
CA ALA A 318 -25.72 13.55 -9.90
C ALA A 318 -24.32 13.62 -10.52
N LEU A 319 -23.33 14.03 -9.72
CA LEU A 319 -21.93 14.09 -10.15
C LEU A 319 -21.38 12.70 -10.52
N SER A 320 -21.77 11.65 -9.80
CA SER A 320 -21.40 10.27 -10.14
C SER A 320 -22.10 9.77 -11.41
N ALA A 321 -23.40 10.05 -11.56
CA ALA A 321 -24.20 9.51 -12.67
C ALA A 321 -23.82 10.07 -14.05
N VAL A 322 -23.21 11.26 -14.11
CA VAL A 322 -22.82 11.88 -15.38
C VAL A 322 -21.45 11.41 -15.88
N ILE A 323 -20.67 10.70 -15.06
CA ILE A 323 -19.34 10.22 -15.41
C ILE A 323 -19.42 8.98 -16.29
N ASP A 324 -18.69 8.99 -17.38
CA ASP A 324 -18.47 7.82 -18.26
C ASP A 324 -17.21 7.07 -17.82
N ARG A 325 -17.39 6.05 -16.99
CA ARG A 325 -16.29 5.20 -16.48
C ARG A 325 -15.67 4.33 -17.56
N GLU A 326 -16.46 3.97 -18.59
CA GLU A 326 -15.95 3.26 -19.77
C GLU A 326 -15.01 4.16 -20.59
N ALA A 327 -15.33 5.44 -20.73
CA ALA A 327 -14.44 6.40 -21.37
C ALA A 327 -13.13 6.56 -20.56
N ILE A 328 -13.22 6.60 -19.23
CA ILE A 328 -12.04 6.66 -18.35
C ILE A 328 -11.13 5.46 -18.60
N VAL A 329 -11.62 4.23 -18.51
CA VAL A 329 -10.76 3.02 -18.67
C VAL A 329 -10.24 2.85 -20.10
N ASN A 330 -10.86 3.50 -21.07
CA ASN A 330 -10.34 3.58 -22.44
C ASN A 330 -9.20 4.60 -22.59
N ALA A 331 -9.17 5.64 -21.75
CA ALA A 331 -8.16 6.69 -21.76
C ALA A 331 -6.92 6.34 -20.92
N ILE A 332 -7.08 5.53 -19.87
CA ILE A 332 -6.00 5.01 -19.04
C ILE A 332 -5.52 3.66 -19.57
N THR A 333 -4.49 3.11 -18.92
CA THR A 333 -3.89 1.90 -19.45
C THR A 333 -4.48 0.62 -18.91
N PHE A 334 -4.52 0.46 -17.60
CA PHE A 334 -5.01 -0.73 -16.92
C PHE A 334 -6.00 -0.34 -15.83
N GLY A 335 -7.08 -1.07 -15.78
CA GLY A 335 -8.16 -0.86 -14.83
C GLY A 335 -9.46 -1.38 -15.40
N LYS A 336 -10.45 -1.49 -14.56
CA LYS A 336 -11.83 -1.84 -14.91
C LYS A 336 -12.74 -0.71 -14.48
N ALA A 337 -13.76 -0.39 -15.25
CA ALA A 337 -14.78 0.57 -14.84
C ALA A 337 -15.43 0.12 -13.53
N ALA A 338 -15.44 0.98 -12.53
CA ALA A 338 -15.99 0.62 -11.23
C ALA A 338 -17.52 0.62 -11.28
N ASP A 339 -18.12 -0.51 -10.98
CA ASP A 339 -19.58 -0.72 -10.84
C ASP A 339 -20.02 -0.81 -9.37
N GLY A 340 -19.08 -0.67 -8.44
CA GLY A 340 -19.23 -0.62 -6.98
C GLY A 340 -18.08 0.15 -6.35
N PHE A 341 -17.96 0.06 -5.03
CA PHE A 341 -16.85 0.68 -4.29
C PHE A 341 -15.72 -0.30 -4.00
N ILE A 342 -16.04 -1.53 -3.64
CA ILE A 342 -15.07 -2.58 -3.30
C ILE A 342 -14.75 -3.41 -4.54
N PRO A 343 -13.47 -3.59 -4.92
CA PRO A 343 -13.11 -4.43 -6.04
C PRO A 343 -13.55 -5.89 -5.84
N ASP A 344 -13.91 -6.57 -6.94
CA ASP A 344 -14.28 -7.99 -6.94
C ASP A 344 -13.28 -8.89 -6.19
N VAL A 345 -11.99 -8.62 -6.35
CA VAL A 345 -10.90 -9.38 -5.70
C VAL A 345 -10.95 -9.25 -4.19
N SER A 346 -11.44 -8.14 -3.68
CA SER A 346 -11.64 -7.85 -2.25
C SER A 346 -13.03 -8.25 -1.74
N GLY A 347 -13.82 -8.95 -2.56
CA GLY A 347 -15.15 -9.45 -2.17
C GLY A 347 -16.26 -8.40 -2.26
N GLY A 348 -16.14 -7.46 -3.18
CA GLY A 348 -17.18 -6.49 -3.52
C GLY A 348 -18.51 -7.14 -3.93
N SER A 349 -19.55 -6.35 -3.99
CA SER A 349 -20.88 -6.76 -4.42
C SER A 349 -20.83 -7.43 -5.79
N LYS A 350 -21.73 -8.37 -6.03
CA LYS A 350 -21.89 -9.01 -7.35
C LYS A 350 -22.95 -8.30 -8.19
N ASP A 351 -23.63 -7.32 -7.64
CA ASP A 351 -24.60 -6.50 -8.33
C ASP A 351 -23.92 -5.22 -8.85
N ASP A 352 -24.30 -4.79 -10.05
CA ASP A 352 -23.85 -3.52 -10.61
C ASP A 352 -24.51 -2.36 -9.84
N LEU A 353 -23.82 -1.87 -8.81
CA LEU A 353 -24.36 -0.80 -7.93
C LEU A 353 -24.30 0.57 -8.60
N ILE A 354 -23.35 0.75 -9.53
CA ILE A 354 -23.11 1.99 -10.26
C ILE A 354 -23.12 1.69 -11.76
N SER A 355 -23.80 2.54 -12.55
CA SER A 355 -23.68 2.47 -14.02
C SER A 355 -22.28 2.86 -14.47
N THR A 356 -21.63 2.05 -15.28
CA THR A 356 -20.31 2.36 -15.83
C THR A 356 -20.35 3.40 -16.95
N GLY A 357 -21.46 3.49 -17.69
CA GLY A 357 -21.68 4.53 -18.70
C GLY A 357 -22.36 5.78 -18.13
N ALA A 358 -22.09 6.93 -18.73
CA ALA A 358 -22.70 8.21 -18.35
C ALA A 358 -24.23 8.20 -18.54
N ASN A 359 -24.94 8.73 -17.55
CA ASN A 359 -26.38 8.91 -17.60
C ASN A 359 -26.76 10.35 -17.22
N LYS A 360 -26.65 11.26 -18.17
CA LYS A 360 -26.94 12.68 -17.95
C LYS A 360 -28.39 12.93 -17.52
N ALA A 361 -29.37 12.20 -18.08
CA ALA A 361 -30.78 12.37 -17.71
C ALA A 361 -31.01 11.99 -16.24
N LYS A 362 -30.36 10.95 -15.74
CA LYS A 362 -30.40 10.55 -14.33
C LYS A 362 -29.71 11.59 -13.44
N ALA A 363 -28.58 12.12 -13.87
CA ALA A 363 -27.85 13.18 -13.16
C ALA A 363 -28.73 14.45 -13.01
N GLU A 364 -29.39 14.87 -14.10
CA GLU A 364 -30.30 16.02 -14.06
C GLU A 364 -31.50 15.77 -13.13
N GLN A 365 -32.04 14.55 -13.06
CA GLN A 365 -33.09 14.19 -12.10
C GLN A 365 -32.60 14.32 -10.65
N TYR A 366 -31.42 13.85 -10.33
CA TYR A 366 -30.83 14.00 -9.01
C TYR A 366 -30.60 15.47 -8.66
N LEU A 367 -30.03 16.26 -9.58
CA LEU A 367 -29.85 17.70 -9.34
C LEU A 367 -31.16 18.43 -9.15
N ALA A 368 -32.25 18.05 -9.86
CA ALA A 368 -33.55 18.65 -9.67
C ALA A 368 -34.16 18.34 -8.29
N ALA A 369 -33.78 17.21 -7.68
CA ALA A 369 -34.21 16.83 -6.33
C ALA A 369 -33.36 17.50 -5.23
N ALA A 370 -32.17 18.00 -5.56
CA ALA A 370 -31.25 18.66 -4.62
C ALA A 370 -31.76 20.06 -4.20
N ASN A 371 -31.22 20.60 -3.11
CA ASN A 371 -31.51 21.96 -2.66
C ASN A 371 -30.98 23.00 -3.66
N GLN A 372 -31.87 23.53 -4.49
CA GLN A 372 -31.52 24.44 -5.58
C GLN A 372 -30.87 25.74 -5.12
N SER A 373 -31.17 26.23 -3.92
CA SER A 373 -30.54 27.44 -3.39
C SER A 373 -29.09 27.20 -3.05
N VAL A 374 -28.75 26.02 -2.50
CA VAL A 374 -27.39 25.59 -2.20
C VAL A 374 -26.60 25.31 -3.48
N VAL A 375 -27.21 24.58 -4.44
CA VAL A 375 -26.59 24.30 -5.73
C VAL A 375 -26.21 25.58 -6.46
N ASN A 376 -27.16 26.56 -6.54
CA ASN A 376 -26.92 27.82 -7.23
C ASN A 376 -25.88 28.72 -6.53
N ALA A 377 -25.74 28.62 -5.21
CA ALA A 377 -24.75 29.38 -4.43
C ALA A 377 -23.34 28.78 -4.50
N ASN A 378 -23.20 27.47 -4.85
CA ASN A 378 -21.94 26.73 -4.76
C ASN A 378 -21.61 26.02 -6.08
N LYS A 379 -21.78 26.70 -7.22
CA LYS A 379 -21.52 26.11 -8.55
C LYS A 379 -20.04 25.90 -8.88
N ALA A 380 -19.14 26.55 -8.15
CA ALA A 380 -17.70 26.44 -8.34
C ALA A 380 -17.07 25.67 -7.18
N PHE A 381 -16.24 24.70 -7.51
CA PHE A 381 -15.47 23.91 -6.54
C PHE A 381 -14.18 23.37 -7.13
N THR A 382 -13.29 22.86 -6.26
CA THR A 382 -11.97 22.35 -6.63
C THR A 382 -11.96 20.83 -6.60
N LEU A 383 -11.38 20.23 -7.64
CA LEU A 383 -10.99 18.82 -7.69
C LEU A 383 -9.48 18.73 -7.49
N THR A 384 -9.04 18.16 -6.36
CA THR A 384 -7.63 17.96 -6.05
C THR A 384 -7.20 16.55 -6.47
N ILE A 385 -6.15 16.46 -7.28
CA ILE A 385 -5.63 15.20 -7.86
C ILE A 385 -4.15 15.04 -7.59
N ASP A 386 -3.62 13.82 -7.79
CA ASP A 386 -2.18 13.60 -7.81
C ASP A 386 -1.54 14.13 -9.10
N SER A 387 -0.23 14.20 -9.11
CA SER A 387 0.56 14.80 -10.20
C SER A 387 0.78 13.89 -11.40
N ASP A 388 0.43 12.60 -11.30
CA ASP A 388 0.62 11.63 -12.36
C ASP A 388 -0.29 11.87 -13.58
N GLU A 389 0.12 11.36 -14.75
CA GLU A 389 -0.58 11.59 -16.02
C GLU A 389 -1.94 10.88 -16.10
N GLU A 390 -2.13 9.75 -15.43
CA GLU A 390 -3.43 9.07 -15.41
C GLU A 390 -4.44 9.85 -14.61
N SER A 391 -4.06 10.35 -13.42
CA SER A 391 -4.90 11.23 -12.60
C SER A 391 -5.35 12.47 -13.37
N LYS A 392 -4.45 13.10 -14.15
CA LYS A 392 -4.79 14.25 -15.00
C LYS A 392 -5.79 13.89 -16.10
N LYS A 393 -5.58 12.77 -16.81
CA LYS A 393 -6.51 12.31 -17.86
C LYS A 393 -7.90 11.97 -17.31
N ILE A 394 -7.96 11.33 -16.16
CA ILE A 394 -9.23 11.04 -15.48
C ILE A 394 -9.93 12.36 -15.12
N ALA A 395 -9.17 13.31 -14.58
CA ALA A 395 -9.72 14.62 -14.19
C ALA A 395 -10.28 15.39 -15.39
N GLU A 396 -9.61 15.41 -16.54
CA GLU A 396 -10.11 16.06 -17.77
C GLU A 396 -11.48 15.50 -18.20
N ILE A 397 -11.65 14.18 -18.16
CA ILE A 397 -12.93 13.53 -18.51
C ILE A 397 -14.03 13.90 -17.52
N VAL A 398 -13.70 13.87 -16.22
CA VAL A 398 -14.67 14.12 -15.15
C VAL A 398 -15.02 15.61 -15.05
N GLU A 399 -14.05 16.51 -15.20
CA GLU A 399 -14.25 17.97 -15.29
C GLU A 399 -15.28 18.29 -16.38
N ALA A 400 -15.04 17.81 -17.61
CA ALA A 400 -15.96 18.02 -18.71
C ALA A 400 -17.37 17.47 -18.45
N ALA A 401 -17.47 16.30 -17.79
CA ALA A 401 -18.75 15.72 -17.40
C ALA A 401 -19.48 16.61 -16.39
N TRP A 402 -18.83 17.07 -15.33
CA TRP A 402 -19.41 17.92 -14.30
C TRP A 402 -19.77 19.32 -14.80
N GLU A 403 -18.95 19.90 -15.67
CA GLU A 403 -19.24 21.16 -16.35
C GLU A 403 -20.49 21.07 -17.25
N SER A 404 -20.74 19.88 -17.84
CA SER A 404 -21.96 19.63 -18.62
C SER A 404 -23.25 19.74 -17.81
N LEU A 405 -23.18 19.70 -16.49
CA LEU A 405 -24.26 19.91 -15.53
C LEU A 405 -24.35 21.37 -15.06
N GLY A 406 -23.46 22.25 -15.50
CA GLY A 406 -23.44 23.69 -15.18
C GLY A 406 -22.62 24.04 -13.93
N PHE A 407 -21.72 23.17 -13.50
CA PHE A 407 -20.71 23.49 -12.50
C PHE A 407 -19.47 24.13 -13.15
N THR A 408 -18.66 24.77 -12.33
CA THR A 408 -17.31 25.24 -12.70
C THR A 408 -16.33 24.49 -11.82
N VAL A 409 -15.50 23.65 -12.44
CA VAL A 409 -14.54 22.81 -11.74
C VAL A 409 -13.14 23.38 -11.94
N THR A 410 -12.37 23.49 -10.84
CA THR A 410 -10.96 23.85 -10.91
C THR A 410 -10.13 22.64 -10.53
N VAL A 411 -9.41 22.06 -11.49
CA VAL A 411 -8.51 20.95 -11.22
C VAL A 411 -7.23 21.51 -10.61
N LYS A 412 -6.85 20.97 -9.44
CA LYS A 412 -5.64 21.33 -8.71
C LYS A 412 -4.79 20.10 -8.48
N VAL A 413 -3.52 20.16 -8.87
CA VAL A 413 -2.54 19.12 -8.50
C VAL A 413 -2.09 19.35 -7.06
N ALA A 414 -2.15 18.31 -6.24
CA ALA A 414 -1.62 18.34 -4.89
C ALA A 414 -0.09 18.26 -4.95
N GLU A 415 0.56 19.31 -4.48
CA GLU A 415 2.02 19.35 -4.43
C GLU A 415 2.53 18.54 -3.24
N SER A 416 3.67 17.84 -3.42
CA SER A 416 4.37 17.19 -2.32
C SER A 416 4.79 18.19 -1.27
N VAL A 417 4.73 17.79 0.00
CA VAL A 417 5.05 18.64 1.14
C VAL A 417 6.34 18.19 1.79
N GLU A 418 7.24 19.13 1.99
CA GLU A 418 8.48 18.95 2.75
C GLU A 418 8.35 19.59 4.13
N ASN A 419 8.44 18.77 5.17
CA ASN A 419 8.46 19.23 6.54
C ASN A 419 9.85 19.07 7.13
N THR A 420 10.52 20.19 7.45
CA THR A 420 11.81 20.15 8.15
C THR A 420 11.57 19.88 9.63
N VAL A 421 12.10 18.78 10.11
CA VAL A 421 12.13 18.38 11.54
C VAL A 421 13.53 18.48 12.08
N ALA A 422 13.70 18.38 13.40
CA ALA A 422 14.98 18.62 14.07
C ALA A 422 16.15 17.73 13.57
N ASP A 423 15.83 16.56 13.01
CA ASP A 423 16.79 15.53 12.58
C ASP A 423 16.75 15.23 11.07
N GLY A 424 16.05 16.06 10.29
CA GLY A 424 16.00 15.89 8.83
C GLY A 424 14.76 16.49 8.18
N THR A 425 14.42 15.99 7.00
CA THR A 425 13.25 16.40 6.23
C THR A 425 12.32 15.20 6.02
N ILE A 426 11.05 15.37 6.32
CA ILE A 426 9.97 14.41 6.02
C ILE A 426 9.32 14.86 4.72
N HIS A 427 9.07 13.90 3.83
CA HIS A 427 8.38 14.13 2.58
C HIS A 427 7.06 13.34 2.59
N ASP A 428 5.96 14.02 2.31
CA ASP A 428 4.66 13.41 2.05
C ASP A 428 4.23 13.74 0.62
N SER A 429 3.54 12.82 -0.07
CA SER A 429 2.81 13.20 -1.27
C SER A 429 1.72 14.21 -0.90
N GLY A 430 1.33 15.08 -1.85
CA GLY A 430 0.33 16.09 -1.55
C GLY A 430 -1.01 15.49 -1.11
N ILE A 431 -1.43 14.40 -1.74
CA ILE A 431 -2.66 13.67 -1.37
C ILE A 431 -2.53 13.05 0.03
N GLN A 432 -1.41 12.39 0.31
CA GLN A 432 -1.12 11.77 1.60
C GLN A 432 -1.13 12.81 2.73
N TYR A 433 -0.48 13.96 2.50
CA TYR A 433 -0.48 15.06 3.45
C TYR A 433 -1.89 15.59 3.75
N LEU A 434 -2.72 15.77 2.71
CA LEU A 434 -4.09 16.23 2.89
C LEU A 434 -4.94 15.22 3.68
N ILE A 435 -4.79 13.92 3.42
CA ILE A 435 -5.50 12.87 4.15
C ILE A 435 -5.07 12.81 5.62
N LYS A 436 -3.76 12.77 5.88
CA LYS A 436 -3.21 12.71 7.25
C LYS A 436 -3.55 13.94 8.08
N ASN A 437 -3.64 15.10 7.43
CA ASN A 437 -3.87 16.38 8.11
C ASN A 437 -5.31 16.88 7.97
N ALA A 438 -6.22 16.09 7.37
CA ALA A 438 -7.63 16.39 7.38
C ALA A 438 -8.13 16.47 8.82
N THR A 439 -8.49 17.68 9.26
CA THR A 439 -8.98 17.93 10.61
C THR A 439 -10.50 17.93 10.61
N TYR A 440 -11.07 17.67 11.76
CA TYR A 440 -12.51 17.78 11.98
C TYR A 440 -12.98 19.22 11.67
N GLY A 441 -13.86 19.37 10.67
CA GLY A 441 -14.42 20.66 10.27
C GLY A 441 -13.56 21.46 9.28
N ASP A 442 -12.37 20.99 8.92
CA ASP A 442 -11.56 21.54 7.84
C ASP A 442 -10.80 20.43 7.14
N VAL A 443 -11.44 19.87 6.13
CA VAL A 443 -10.88 18.74 5.37
C VAL A 443 -9.78 19.20 4.40
N GLY A 444 -9.64 20.52 4.14
CA GLY A 444 -8.62 21.09 3.29
C GLY A 444 -8.81 20.89 1.78
N PHE A 445 -9.93 20.29 1.35
CA PHE A 445 -10.29 20.10 -0.05
C PHE A 445 -11.81 20.09 -0.23
N ASP A 446 -12.29 20.31 -1.45
CA ASP A 446 -13.70 20.15 -1.81
C ASP A 446 -13.97 18.73 -2.31
N VAL A 447 -13.19 18.28 -3.30
CA VAL A 447 -13.14 16.90 -3.79
C VAL A 447 -11.67 16.49 -3.94
N ILE A 448 -11.34 15.28 -3.51
CA ILE A 448 -9.98 14.75 -3.61
C ILE A 448 -9.96 13.38 -4.29
N ALA A 449 -8.97 13.16 -5.15
CA ALA A 449 -8.71 11.87 -5.77
C ALA A 449 -7.90 10.98 -4.82
N VAL A 450 -8.31 9.74 -4.63
CA VAL A 450 -7.64 8.77 -3.77
C VAL A 450 -7.67 7.38 -4.41
N ASP A 451 -6.53 6.71 -4.40
CA ASP A 451 -6.49 5.27 -4.58
C ASP A 451 -6.92 4.58 -3.29
N TRP A 452 -8.18 4.27 -3.16
CA TRP A 452 -8.72 3.70 -1.93
C TRP A 452 -8.33 2.23 -1.77
N GLN A 453 -7.45 1.95 -0.82
CA GLN A 453 -6.97 0.61 -0.55
C GLN A 453 -7.90 -0.16 0.41
N THR A 454 -8.26 -1.37 0.01
CA THR A 454 -8.88 -2.35 0.91
C THR A 454 -7.82 -3.12 1.71
N TYR A 455 -6.58 -3.18 1.25
CA TYR A 455 -5.46 -3.92 1.85
C TYR A 455 -5.69 -5.43 2.01
N SER A 456 -6.83 -5.96 1.59
CA SER A 456 -7.30 -7.31 1.90
C SER A 456 -8.16 -7.88 0.77
N LEU A 457 -8.32 -9.21 0.79
CA LEU A 457 -9.32 -9.92 -0.01
C LEU A 457 -10.69 -10.03 0.71
N ASP A 458 -10.97 -9.12 1.64
CA ASP A 458 -12.23 -9.04 2.38
C ASP A 458 -12.73 -7.60 2.39
N ALA A 459 -13.98 -7.39 1.97
CA ALA A 459 -14.57 -6.07 1.83
C ALA A 459 -14.64 -5.27 3.14
N MET A 460 -14.61 -5.95 4.29
CA MET A 460 -14.73 -5.32 5.59
C MET A 460 -13.73 -4.19 5.81
N ALA A 461 -12.46 -4.39 5.43
CA ALA A 461 -11.42 -3.38 5.66
C ALA A 461 -11.71 -2.08 4.88
N GLY A 462 -12.14 -2.19 3.62
CA GLY A 462 -12.52 -1.04 2.81
C GLY A 462 -13.79 -0.36 3.31
N LEU A 463 -14.80 -1.14 3.73
CA LEU A 463 -16.07 -0.59 4.23
C LEU A 463 -15.90 0.04 5.63
N ALA A 464 -15.15 -0.60 6.53
CA ALA A 464 -14.91 -0.07 7.88
C ALA A 464 -14.23 1.31 7.85
N SER A 465 -13.38 1.58 6.87
CA SER A 465 -12.66 2.85 6.73
C SER A 465 -13.57 4.06 6.46
N LEU A 466 -14.84 3.84 6.09
CA LEU A 466 -15.86 4.90 5.91
C LEU A 466 -16.88 4.97 7.03
N THR A 467 -16.77 4.15 8.08
CA THR A 467 -17.61 4.28 9.27
C THR A 467 -17.24 5.50 10.11
N SER A 468 -18.09 5.83 11.06
CA SER A 468 -17.85 6.93 12.00
C SER A 468 -16.77 6.61 13.03
N ASN A 469 -16.51 5.33 13.29
CA ASN A 469 -15.76 4.89 14.46
C ASN A 469 -14.66 3.84 14.20
N LEU A 470 -14.65 3.17 13.03
CA LEU A 470 -13.63 2.17 12.67
C LEU A 470 -12.81 2.61 11.45
N ASN A 471 -12.75 3.91 11.18
CA ASN A 471 -12.17 4.47 9.96
C ASN A 471 -10.64 4.62 9.98
N GLY A 472 -9.99 4.39 11.11
CA GLY A 472 -8.54 4.54 11.24
C GLY A 472 -8.03 5.99 11.26
N MET A 473 -8.91 7.00 11.29
CA MET A 473 -8.52 8.41 11.35
C MET A 473 -8.05 8.85 12.75
N GLY A 474 -8.15 7.94 13.73
CA GLY A 474 -7.74 8.19 15.10
C GLY A 474 -8.80 8.91 15.93
N ILE A 475 -8.42 9.26 17.15
CA ILE A 475 -9.26 9.97 18.10
C ILE A 475 -8.67 11.33 18.45
N GLU A 476 -9.54 12.23 18.86
CA GLU A 476 -9.21 13.54 19.38
C GLU A 476 -9.78 13.66 20.80
N TYR A 477 -9.06 14.33 21.70
CA TYR A 477 -9.53 14.58 23.06
C TYR A 477 -10.06 16.01 23.17
N LYS A 478 -11.35 16.17 23.55
CA LYS A 478 -11.94 17.51 23.74
C LYS A 478 -11.24 18.24 24.90
N ASN A 479 -10.99 19.53 24.67
CA ASN A 479 -10.52 20.51 25.65
C ASN A 479 -9.03 20.63 25.91
N ASP A 480 -8.14 20.35 24.95
CA ASP A 480 -6.68 20.54 25.06
C ASP A 480 -6.07 19.98 26.37
N VAL A 481 -6.80 19.15 27.07
CA VAL A 481 -6.31 18.50 28.27
C VAL A 481 -5.53 17.28 27.78
N ALA A 482 -4.27 17.19 28.13
CA ALA A 482 -3.44 16.01 27.94
C ALA A 482 -3.98 14.84 28.81
N VAL A 483 -5.23 14.46 28.60
CA VAL A 483 -5.95 13.45 29.36
C VAL A 483 -6.33 12.35 28.39
N THR A 484 -5.71 11.23 28.60
CA THR A 484 -6.09 9.93 28.00
C THR A 484 -7.36 9.38 28.64
N ASP A 485 -8.32 10.24 29.01
CA ASP A 485 -9.58 9.80 29.61
C ASP A 485 -10.58 9.49 28.49
N PRO A 486 -11.01 8.24 28.34
CA PRO A 486 -11.97 7.81 27.33
C PRO A 486 -13.26 8.63 27.30
N ALA A 487 -13.65 9.21 28.43
CA ALA A 487 -14.84 10.08 28.51
C ALA A 487 -14.76 11.35 27.65
N TYR A 488 -13.58 11.74 27.20
CA TYR A 488 -13.35 12.92 26.35
C TYR A 488 -12.87 12.54 24.95
N ALA A 489 -12.73 11.24 24.65
CA ALA A 489 -12.32 10.77 23.34
C ALA A 489 -13.47 10.96 22.33
N VAL A 490 -13.14 11.48 21.16
CA VAL A 490 -14.04 11.58 20.02
C VAL A 490 -13.33 11.03 18.80
N ALA A 491 -13.91 10.02 18.15
CA ALA A 491 -13.39 9.52 16.90
C ALA A 491 -13.41 10.64 15.83
N ARG A 492 -12.30 10.81 15.13
CA ARG A 492 -12.24 11.71 13.97
C ARG A 492 -13.13 11.16 12.86
N LYS A 493 -13.68 12.06 12.07
CA LYS A 493 -14.46 11.65 10.90
C LYS A 493 -13.53 10.99 9.87
N ASN A 494 -14.11 10.11 9.05
CA ASN A 494 -13.42 9.57 7.88
C ASN A 494 -13.05 10.69 6.88
N VAL A 495 -12.27 10.35 5.86
CA VAL A 495 -11.74 11.31 4.87
C VAL A 495 -12.83 12.14 4.21
N ALA A 496 -14.03 11.58 4.01
CA ALA A 496 -15.17 12.31 3.44
C ALA A 496 -15.86 13.28 4.43
N GLY A 497 -15.49 13.27 5.71
CA GLY A 497 -16.26 13.96 6.75
C GLY A 497 -17.65 13.38 6.98
N TRP A 498 -17.95 12.22 6.38
CA TRP A 498 -19.26 11.59 6.38
C TRP A 498 -19.50 10.77 7.64
N SER A 499 -20.73 10.82 8.14
CA SER A 499 -21.15 10.03 9.30
C SER A 499 -22.62 9.64 9.09
N ASP A 500 -22.88 8.34 9.07
CA ASP A 500 -24.22 7.80 8.92
C ASP A 500 -24.41 6.57 9.82
N LYS A 501 -25.35 6.69 10.75
CA LYS A 501 -25.62 5.61 11.70
C LYS A 501 -26.17 4.35 11.03
N THR A 502 -26.91 4.46 9.96
CA THR A 502 -27.46 3.29 9.26
C THR A 502 -26.32 2.49 8.63
N TYR A 503 -25.36 3.19 8.04
CA TYR A 503 -24.15 2.57 7.50
C TYR A 503 -23.32 1.89 8.59
N ASP A 504 -23.09 2.59 9.70
CA ASP A 504 -22.34 2.03 10.84
C ASP A 504 -23.01 0.75 11.37
N ASP A 505 -24.35 0.75 11.49
CA ASP A 505 -25.13 -0.41 11.92
C ASP A 505 -25.03 -1.60 10.93
N LEU A 506 -25.00 -1.33 9.61
CA LEU A 506 -24.81 -2.37 8.58
C LEU A 506 -23.43 -3.01 8.67
N VAL A 507 -22.38 -2.20 8.81
CA VAL A 507 -21.00 -2.70 8.98
C VAL A 507 -20.88 -3.47 10.29
N ALA A 508 -21.45 -2.98 11.39
CA ALA A 508 -21.46 -3.67 12.68
C ALA A 508 -22.19 -5.02 12.63
N ALA A 509 -23.31 -5.08 11.88
CA ALA A 509 -24.05 -6.33 11.67
C ALA A 509 -23.24 -7.37 10.88
N ALA A 510 -22.42 -6.93 9.92
CA ALA A 510 -21.51 -7.81 9.20
C ALA A 510 -20.36 -8.29 10.08
N LEU A 511 -19.83 -7.43 10.97
CA LEU A 511 -18.79 -7.79 11.94
C LEU A 511 -19.27 -8.82 12.95
N ALA A 512 -20.54 -8.75 13.36
CA ALA A 512 -21.14 -9.66 14.35
C ALA A 512 -21.59 -11.00 13.74
N CYS A 513 -21.52 -11.16 12.41
CA CYS A 513 -22.03 -12.34 11.72
C CYS A 513 -20.95 -13.40 11.53
N ASP A 514 -21.18 -14.61 12.05
CA ASP A 514 -20.28 -15.76 11.96
C ASP A 514 -20.57 -16.67 10.74
N ASP A 515 -21.78 -16.63 10.20
CA ASP A 515 -22.08 -17.34 8.94
C ASP A 515 -21.44 -16.61 7.75
N LYS A 516 -20.59 -17.31 7.05
CA LYS A 516 -19.82 -16.73 5.93
C LYS A 516 -20.70 -16.18 4.81
N LYS A 517 -21.81 -16.87 4.51
CA LYS A 517 -22.70 -16.48 3.40
C LYS A 517 -23.52 -15.26 3.81
N GLU A 518 -24.13 -15.32 4.97
CA GLU A 518 -24.92 -14.20 5.53
C GLU A 518 -24.05 -12.95 5.72
N ARG A 519 -22.80 -13.13 6.19
CA ARG A 519 -21.85 -12.03 6.32
C ARG A 519 -21.54 -11.38 4.96
N ALA A 520 -21.35 -12.18 3.91
CA ALA A 520 -21.12 -11.62 2.57
C ALA A 520 -22.33 -10.83 2.06
N GLU A 521 -23.55 -11.30 2.34
CA GLU A 521 -24.78 -10.57 2.03
C GLU A 521 -24.84 -9.23 2.80
N LYS A 522 -24.54 -9.23 4.10
CA LYS A 522 -24.48 -8.01 4.92
C LYS A 522 -23.42 -6.99 4.45
N LEU A 523 -22.26 -7.48 3.99
CA LEU A 523 -21.23 -6.62 3.41
C LEU A 523 -21.69 -6.00 2.09
N ALA A 524 -22.37 -6.78 1.25
CA ALA A 524 -22.96 -6.27 0.01
C ALA A 524 -24.08 -5.24 0.29
N ASP A 525 -24.90 -5.45 1.32
CA ASP A 525 -25.92 -4.48 1.75
C ASP A 525 -25.26 -3.17 2.24
N ALA A 526 -24.16 -3.26 3.00
CA ALA A 526 -23.42 -2.10 3.45
C ALA A 526 -22.79 -1.33 2.28
N GLU A 527 -22.21 -2.04 1.30
CA GLU A 527 -21.67 -1.42 0.09
C GLU A 527 -22.77 -0.75 -0.75
N ALA A 528 -23.92 -1.43 -0.93
CA ALA A 528 -25.04 -0.87 -1.66
C ALA A 528 -25.59 0.42 -1.01
N TYR A 529 -25.66 0.44 0.33
CA TYR A 529 -26.05 1.64 1.07
C TYR A 529 -25.04 2.77 0.91
N LEU A 530 -23.73 2.47 1.03
CA LEU A 530 -22.65 3.43 0.82
C LEU A 530 -22.74 4.08 -0.56
N VAL A 531 -22.95 3.27 -1.60
CA VAL A 531 -23.08 3.74 -2.99
C VAL A 531 -24.35 4.57 -3.18
N ALA A 532 -25.45 4.24 -2.48
CA ALA A 532 -26.68 5.02 -2.51
C ALA A 532 -26.54 6.41 -1.84
N GLU A 533 -25.65 6.55 -0.87
CA GLU A 533 -25.32 7.83 -0.20
C GLU A 533 -24.16 8.57 -0.89
N MET A 534 -23.31 7.88 -1.64
CA MET A 534 -22.23 8.40 -2.48
C MET A 534 -21.26 9.37 -1.79
N PRO A 535 -20.78 9.14 -0.56
CA PRO A 535 -19.75 10.00 0.02
C PRO A 535 -18.42 9.89 -0.73
N VAL A 536 -18.22 8.80 -1.44
CA VAL A 536 -17.13 8.52 -2.35
C VAL A 536 -17.67 8.17 -3.73
N CYS A 537 -16.98 8.57 -4.79
CA CYS A 537 -17.36 8.32 -6.18
C CYS A 537 -16.34 7.38 -6.84
N PRO A 538 -16.56 6.07 -6.82
CA PRO A 538 -15.67 5.10 -7.44
C PRO A 538 -15.60 5.29 -8.96
N LEU A 539 -14.41 5.21 -9.53
CA LEU A 539 -14.16 5.42 -10.95
C LEU A 539 -13.54 4.21 -11.63
N VAL A 540 -12.47 3.66 -11.03
CA VAL A 540 -11.69 2.56 -11.60
C VAL A 540 -11.33 1.55 -10.53
N PHE A 541 -11.59 0.28 -10.76
CA PHE A 541 -10.93 -0.81 -10.04
C PHE A 541 -9.53 -1.00 -10.61
N ASN A 542 -8.51 -0.79 -9.80
CA ASN A 542 -7.13 -0.82 -10.25
C ASN A 542 -6.66 -2.22 -10.63
N GLN A 543 -5.73 -2.27 -11.54
CA GLN A 543 -5.02 -3.48 -11.94
C GLN A 543 -3.52 -3.24 -11.89
N SER A 544 -2.82 -4.12 -11.17
CA SER A 544 -1.37 -4.20 -11.30
C SER A 544 -1.00 -4.85 -12.64
N PHE A 545 0.08 -4.39 -13.23
CA PHE A 545 0.56 -4.96 -14.47
C PHE A 545 2.09 -4.99 -14.51
N VAL A 546 2.65 -5.83 -15.36
CA VAL A 546 4.08 -5.91 -15.57
C VAL A 546 4.42 -6.25 -17.02
N PHE A 547 5.36 -5.52 -17.56
CA PHE A 547 6.06 -5.85 -18.81
C PHE A 547 7.43 -6.42 -18.48
N THR A 548 7.85 -7.43 -19.19
CA THR A 548 9.18 -8.02 -19.01
C THR A 548 9.85 -8.17 -20.36
N GLY A 549 11.14 -7.84 -20.42
CA GLY A 549 11.98 -8.20 -21.57
C GLY A 549 11.99 -9.72 -21.80
N SER A 550 12.21 -10.15 -23.03
CA SER A 550 12.12 -11.56 -23.45
C SER A 550 13.06 -12.51 -22.72
N LYS A 551 14.11 -11.98 -22.09
CA LYS A 551 15.09 -12.76 -21.32
C LYS A 551 14.73 -12.92 -19.84
N ILE A 552 13.78 -12.14 -19.35
CA ILE A 552 13.32 -12.20 -17.95
C ILE A 552 12.15 -13.17 -17.84
N SER A 553 12.19 -14.00 -16.82
CA SER A 553 11.15 -15.00 -16.54
C SER A 553 10.88 -15.10 -15.04
N LYS A 554 9.74 -15.74 -14.68
CA LYS A 554 9.31 -15.97 -13.30
C LYS A 554 8.97 -14.72 -12.49
N VAL A 555 8.72 -13.60 -13.14
CA VAL A 555 8.08 -12.44 -12.54
C VAL A 555 6.61 -12.76 -12.31
N LYS A 556 6.08 -12.47 -11.13
CA LYS A 556 4.71 -12.83 -10.71
C LYS A 556 4.12 -11.71 -9.85
N PHE A 557 2.80 -11.72 -9.77
CA PHE A 557 2.05 -11.06 -8.71
C PHE A 557 1.65 -12.07 -7.64
N ASP A 558 1.51 -11.59 -6.42
CA ASP A 558 0.84 -12.30 -5.33
C ASP A 558 -0.70 -12.18 -5.45
N GLY A 559 -1.43 -12.61 -4.41
CA GLY A 559 -2.89 -12.56 -4.40
C GLY A 559 -3.48 -11.17 -4.12
N LEU A 560 -2.66 -10.21 -3.71
CA LEU A 560 -3.04 -8.81 -3.48
C LEU A 560 -2.65 -7.90 -4.66
N GLY A 561 -1.98 -8.45 -5.67
CA GLY A 561 -1.51 -7.71 -6.83
C GLY A 561 -0.09 -7.17 -6.68
N ASN A 562 0.65 -7.54 -5.63
CA ASN A 562 2.01 -7.07 -5.40
C ASN A 562 3.04 -7.82 -6.25
N LEU A 563 4.02 -7.09 -6.77
CA LEU A 563 5.08 -7.63 -7.61
C LEU A 563 6.04 -8.51 -6.79
N ASN A 564 6.26 -9.74 -7.23
CA ASN A 564 7.19 -10.66 -6.63
C ASN A 564 8.34 -11.01 -7.58
N LEU A 565 9.53 -10.51 -7.26
CA LEU A 565 10.77 -10.73 -8.01
C LEU A 565 11.70 -11.76 -7.38
N THR A 566 11.35 -12.34 -6.23
CA THR A 566 12.21 -13.29 -5.48
C THR A 566 12.72 -14.44 -6.34
N ASN A 567 11.91 -14.92 -7.27
CA ASN A 567 12.27 -16.02 -8.18
C ASN A 567 12.58 -15.57 -9.60
N ALA A 568 12.63 -14.27 -9.87
CA ALA A 568 12.90 -13.75 -11.19
C ALA A 568 14.24 -14.27 -11.73
N LYS A 569 14.27 -14.59 -13.02
CA LYS A 569 15.44 -15.13 -13.70
C LYS A 569 15.75 -14.34 -14.93
N LEU A 570 17.01 -14.02 -15.12
CA LEU A 570 17.57 -13.47 -16.35
C LEU A 570 18.37 -14.54 -17.05
N SER A 571 18.03 -14.91 -18.30
CA SER A 571 18.79 -15.88 -19.08
C SER A 571 20.07 -15.28 -19.63
N GLY A 572 21.22 -15.93 -19.35
CA GLY A 572 22.54 -15.53 -19.85
C GLY A 572 23.01 -14.18 -19.29
N TYR A 573 22.61 -13.83 -18.06
CA TYR A 573 22.92 -12.57 -17.40
C TYR A 573 24.42 -12.20 -17.43
N THR A 574 25.33 -13.19 -17.35
CA THR A 574 26.77 -12.95 -17.42
C THR A 574 27.25 -12.36 -18.74
N LYS A 575 26.43 -12.38 -19.79
CA LYS A 575 26.73 -11.81 -21.12
C LYS A 575 26.26 -10.39 -21.28
N TYR A 576 25.25 -9.97 -20.48
CA TYR A 576 24.48 -8.76 -20.73
C TYR A 576 24.76 -7.67 -19.70
N TYR A 577 25.40 -8.00 -18.60
CA TYR A 577 25.67 -7.02 -17.57
C TYR A 577 27.17 -6.81 -17.36
N LYS A 578 27.67 -5.72 -17.85
CA LYS A 578 28.73 -4.89 -17.27
C LYS A 578 28.22 -3.48 -17.31
N PRO A 579 28.14 -2.75 -16.19
CA PRO A 579 28.07 -1.30 -16.26
C PRO A 579 29.26 -0.85 -17.13
N GLU A 580 29.02 -0.02 -18.14
CA GLU A 580 30.12 0.73 -18.74
C GLU A 580 30.71 1.55 -17.61
N GLU A 581 31.93 1.25 -17.20
CA GLU A 581 32.72 2.14 -16.37
C GLU A 581 32.79 3.44 -17.16
N THR A 582 32.01 4.44 -16.75
CA THR A 582 32.21 5.81 -17.18
C THR A 582 33.58 6.18 -16.64
N GLU A 583 34.58 6.15 -17.51
CA GLU A 583 35.86 6.81 -17.24
C GLU A 583 35.55 8.29 -16.97
N GLU A 584 35.79 8.73 -15.72
CA GLU A 584 35.84 10.15 -15.37
C GLU A 584 36.98 10.87 -16.11
#